data_bcc6b57daabdbe5f388858aa62324a33
#
_entry.id   bcc6b57daabdbe5f388858aa62324a33
#
_cell.length_a   1.000
_cell.length_b   1.000
_cell.length_c   1.000
_cell.angle_alpha   90.00
_cell.angle_beta   90.00
_cell.angle_gamma   90.00
#
_symmetry.space_group_name_H-M   'P 1'
#
loop_
_entity.id
_entity.type
_entity.pdbx_description
1 polymer ?
#
loop_
_entity_poly.entity_id
_entity_poly.type
_entity_poly.pdbx_seq_one_letter_code
_entity_poly.pdbx_strand_id
1 'polypeptide(L)'
;MKKLFMIVLEVILLENDENYLVFEPKKESKKDKITNEIQKSKNDKKISFTEMIYIFTLCSILGYLIEVGYVFLAVGRVVSRGMLYGPYCPIYGFGGIILYLLFYNLKRDKKYIPYAFFTASIVLGAFELICGLIFKYVFGIEMWNYSGKFLNILNYTTVPILIGWGILGTLYVFFIHPVLLKIIGIIPKNFSKRLSHIILLVFLSDFVFSIFKILYNPDILYKLVNP
;
A
#
# COMPACT_ATOMS: atom_id res chain seq x y z
N MET A 1 6.31 -0.90 15.57
CA MET A 1 5.57 0.32 15.23
C MET A 1 6.43 1.59 15.26
N LYS A 2 7.14 1.94 16.35
CA LYS A 2 8.03 3.12 16.38
C LYS A 2 9.07 3.16 15.23
N LYS A 3 9.68 2.03 14.90
CA LYS A 3 10.68 1.94 13.82
C LYS A 3 10.10 2.18 12.42
N LEU A 4 8.87 1.70 12.16
CA LEU A 4 8.19 1.91 10.87
C LEU A 4 7.73 3.37 10.73
N PHE A 5 7.19 3.95 11.80
CA PHE A 5 6.80 5.36 11.85
C PHE A 5 8.01 6.28 11.71
N MET A 6 9.14 5.95 12.37
CA MET A 6 10.40 6.68 12.23
C MET A 6 10.96 6.60 10.80
N ILE A 7 10.90 5.45 10.14
CA ILE A 7 11.33 5.31 8.73
C ILE A 7 10.48 6.18 7.80
N VAL A 8 9.17 6.20 7.99
CA VAL A 8 8.25 7.05 7.19
C VAL A 8 8.51 8.54 7.46
N LEU A 9 8.74 8.91 8.72
CA LEU A 9 9.05 10.29 9.11
C LEU A 9 10.43 10.73 8.57
N GLU A 10 11.43 9.84 8.64
CA GLU A 10 12.79 10.08 8.14
C GLU A 10 12.81 10.24 6.62
N VAL A 11 12.01 9.46 5.89
CA VAL A 11 11.83 9.59 4.43
C VAL A 11 11.17 10.93 4.05
N ILE A 12 10.24 11.42 4.87
CA ILE A 12 9.57 12.72 4.65
C ILE A 12 10.52 13.90 4.96
N LEU A 13 11.40 13.75 5.96
CA LEU A 13 12.31 14.82 6.39
C LEU A 13 13.59 14.91 5.55
N LEU A 14 14.04 13.80 4.94
CA LEU A 14 15.28 13.74 4.14
C LEU A 14 15.15 14.37 2.74
N GLU A 15 13.96 14.80 2.32
CA GLU A 15 13.77 15.44 1.00
C GLU A 15 14.20 16.94 0.99
N ASN A 16 14.63 17.51 2.13
CA ASN A 16 14.91 18.95 2.26
C ASN A 16 16.39 19.34 2.42
N ASP A 17 17.35 18.40 2.53
CA ASP A 17 18.76 18.76 2.70
C ASP A 17 19.60 18.44 1.44
N GLU A 18 19.68 19.41 0.54
CA GLU A 18 20.73 19.49 -0.50
C GLU A 18 21.91 20.33 0.03
N ASN A 19 22.80 19.73 0.84
CA ASN A 19 24.13 20.29 1.09
C ASN A 19 25.18 19.20 1.15
N TYR A 20 25.95 19.05 0.07
CA TYR A 20 27.06 18.10 -0.02
C TYR A 20 28.37 18.82 0.19
N LEU A 21 29.12 18.41 1.23
CA LEU A 21 30.53 18.74 1.40
C LEU A 21 31.37 17.92 0.41
N VAL A 22 32.10 18.62 -0.43
CA VAL A 22 33.02 18.04 -1.41
C VAL A 22 34.32 17.63 -0.70
N PHE A 23 34.61 16.34 -0.68
CA PHE A 23 35.94 15.80 -0.31
C PHE A 23 36.69 15.37 -1.57
N GLU A 24 37.95 15.82 -1.71
CA GLU A 24 38.84 15.43 -2.82
C GLU A 24 39.16 13.92 -2.81
N PRO A 25 39.13 13.24 -3.95
CA PRO A 25 39.30 11.78 -3.99
C PRO A 25 40.76 11.35 -4.07
N LYS A 26 41.15 10.48 -3.15
CA LYS A 26 42.37 9.62 -3.30
C LYS A 26 42.19 8.74 -4.54
N LYS A 27 43.26 8.59 -5.36
CA LYS A 27 43.28 7.71 -6.55
C LYS A 27 42.86 6.29 -6.20
N GLU A 28 41.64 5.94 -6.48
CA GLU A 28 41.10 4.57 -6.34
C GLU A 28 41.51 3.68 -7.53
N SER A 29 41.83 2.43 -7.23
CA SER A 29 42.10 1.39 -8.21
C SER A 29 40.86 1.12 -9.08
N LYS A 30 41.08 0.76 -10.36
CA LYS A 30 39.99 0.43 -11.30
C LYS A 30 39.07 -0.70 -10.78
N LYS A 31 39.60 -1.58 -9.94
CA LYS A 31 38.90 -2.70 -9.29
C LYS A 31 38.01 -2.21 -8.15
N ASP A 32 38.48 -1.21 -7.38
CA ASP A 32 37.71 -0.61 -6.29
C ASP A 32 36.56 0.24 -6.82
N LYS A 33 36.78 0.93 -7.96
CA LYS A 33 35.69 1.66 -8.66
C LYS A 33 34.56 0.73 -9.11
N ILE A 34 34.88 -0.39 -9.74
CA ILE A 34 33.88 -1.37 -10.21
C ILE A 34 33.16 -2.00 -9.03
N THR A 35 33.87 -2.34 -7.95
CA THR A 35 33.27 -2.90 -6.73
C THR A 35 32.37 -1.88 -6.03
N ASN A 36 32.81 -0.62 -5.96
CA ASN A 36 32.05 0.48 -5.38
C ASN A 36 30.84 0.86 -6.24
N GLU A 37 30.96 0.86 -7.57
CA GLU A 37 29.80 1.06 -8.48
C GLU A 37 28.79 -0.08 -8.38
N ILE A 38 29.23 -1.32 -8.28
CA ILE A 38 28.35 -2.48 -8.06
C ILE A 38 27.70 -2.43 -6.68
N GLN A 39 28.43 -2.01 -5.66
CA GLN A 39 27.95 -1.84 -4.29
C GLN A 39 27.01 -0.64 -4.17
N LYS A 40 27.33 0.48 -4.83
CA LYS A 40 26.52 1.68 -4.92
C LYS A 40 25.22 1.45 -5.71
N SER A 41 25.30 0.73 -6.82
CA SER A 41 24.12 0.28 -7.60
C SER A 41 23.22 -0.68 -6.82
N LYS A 42 23.74 -1.41 -5.83
CA LYS A 42 22.95 -2.29 -4.95
C LYS A 42 22.33 -1.57 -3.74
N ASN A 43 22.93 -0.49 -3.27
CA ASN A 43 22.52 0.19 -2.03
C ASN A 43 21.67 1.46 -2.23
N ASP A 44 21.63 2.04 -3.44
CA ASP A 44 21.09 3.40 -3.64
C ASP A 44 19.77 3.46 -4.42
N LYS A 45 18.93 2.44 -4.35
CA LYS A 45 17.54 2.66 -4.70
C LYS A 45 16.82 3.26 -3.49
N LYS A 46 16.98 4.56 -3.25
CA LYS A 46 16.19 5.30 -2.26
C LYS A 46 14.70 5.08 -2.54
N ILE A 47 13.96 4.70 -1.51
CA ILE A 47 12.49 4.64 -1.57
C ILE A 47 11.99 6.05 -1.84
N SER A 48 11.36 6.27 -2.99
CA SER A 48 10.85 7.56 -3.38
C SER A 48 9.42 7.75 -2.87
N PHE A 49 9.13 8.89 -2.27
CA PHE A 49 7.78 9.27 -1.88
C PHE A 49 6.82 9.27 -3.08
N THR A 50 7.29 9.75 -4.23
CA THR A 50 6.56 9.70 -5.51
C THR A 50 6.19 8.27 -5.91
N GLU A 51 7.11 7.30 -5.77
CA GLU A 51 6.81 5.88 -6.04
C GLU A 51 5.74 5.35 -5.07
N MET A 52 5.81 5.72 -3.79
CA MET A 52 4.79 5.30 -2.80
C MET A 52 3.40 5.83 -3.14
N ILE A 53 3.26 7.08 -3.61
CA ILE A 53 1.97 7.62 -4.04
C ILE A 53 1.41 6.82 -5.23
N TYR A 54 2.24 6.48 -6.22
CA TYR A 54 1.78 5.67 -7.35
C TYR A 54 1.41 4.25 -6.95
N ILE A 55 2.23 3.60 -6.11
CA ILE A 55 1.93 2.27 -5.58
C ILE A 55 0.61 2.29 -4.82
N PHE A 56 0.44 3.27 -3.92
CA PHE A 56 -0.80 3.47 -3.18
C PHE A 56 -2.00 3.58 -4.12
N THR A 57 -1.92 4.47 -5.10
CA THR A 57 -3.02 4.75 -6.02
C THR A 57 -3.39 3.53 -6.86
N LEU A 58 -2.38 2.91 -7.49
CA LEU A 58 -2.60 1.75 -8.36
C LEU A 58 -3.12 0.54 -7.57
N CYS A 59 -2.57 0.28 -6.38
CA CYS A 59 -3.08 -0.78 -5.51
C CYS A 59 -4.49 -0.49 -5.00
N SER A 60 -4.81 0.77 -4.69
CA SER A 60 -6.16 1.16 -4.27
C SER A 60 -7.20 0.94 -5.38
N ILE A 61 -6.85 1.25 -6.64
CA ILE A 61 -7.71 1.01 -7.81
C ILE A 61 -7.86 -0.51 -8.05
N LEU A 62 -6.76 -1.25 -8.03
CA LEU A 62 -6.81 -2.72 -8.17
C LEU A 62 -7.65 -3.37 -7.07
N GLY A 63 -7.50 -2.91 -5.83
CA GLY A 63 -8.29 -3.37 -4.70
C GLY A 63 -9.79 -3.08 -4.88
N TYR A 64 -10.14 -1.89 -5.39
CA TYR A 64 -11.51 -1.57 -5.72
C TYR A 64 -12.10 -2.52 -6.78
N LEU A 65 -11.34 -2.82 -7.83
CA LEU A 65 -11.76 -3.78 -8.87
C LEU A 65 -11.96 -5.20 -8.31
N ILE A 66 -11.09 -5.63 -7.39
CA ILE A 66 -11.22 -6.93 -6.69
C ILE A 66 -12.51 -6.94 -5.86
N GLU A 67 -12.78 -5.90 -5.08
CA GLU A 67 -14.00 -5.81 -4.27
C GLU A 67 -15.28 -5.81 -5.11
N VAL A 68 -15.31 -5.00 -6.16
CA VAL A 68 -16.46 -4.95 -7.09
C VAL A 68 -16.66 -6.31 -7.78
N GLY A 69 -15.55 -6.93 -8.22
CA GLY A 69 -15.60 -8.26 -8.84
C GLY A 69 -16.09 -9.34 -7.87
N TYR A 70 -15.62 -9.31 -6.63
CA TYR A 70 -16.09 -10.25 -5.59
C TYR A 70 -17.60 -10.11 -5.34
N VAL A 71 -18.10 -8.89 -5.19
CA VAL A 71 -19.53 -8.65 -4.97
C VAL A 71 -20.35 -9.02 -6.21
N PHE A 72 -19.85 -8.74 -7.41
CA PHE A 72 -20.52 -9.16 -8.65
C PHE A 72 -20.68 -10.68 -8.72
N LEU A 73 -19.66 -11.44 -8.36
CA LEU A 73 -19.74 -12.92 -8.32
C LEU A 73 -20.69 -13.43 -7.22
N ALA A 74 -20.79 -12.70 -6.09
CA ALA A 74 -21.63 -13.13 -4.97
C ALA A 74 -23.11 -12.76 -5.16
N VAL A 75 -23.42 -11.60 -5.78
CA VAL A 75 -24.79 -11.02 -5.81
C VAL A 75 -25.34 -10.88 -7.25
N GLY A 76 -24.51 -11.09 -8.29
CA GLY A 76 -24.91 -11.00 -9.70
C GLY A 76 -25.11 -9.57 -10.22
N ARG A 77 -24.72 -8.55 -9.45
CA ARG A 77 -24.86 -7.13 -9.86
C ARG A 77 -23.62 -6.32 -9.48
N VAL A 78 -23.32 -5.30 -10.27
CA VAL A 78 -22.22 -4.38 -9.99
C VAL A 78 -22.65 -3.40 -8.89
N VAL A 79 -21.95 -3.42 -7.76
CA VAL A 79 -22.17 -2.52 -6.63
C VAL A 79 -20.89 -1.76 -6.36
N SER A 80 -20.96 -0.43 -6.26
CA SER A 80 -19.82 0.40 -5.87
C SER A 80 -19.39 0.04 -4.46
N ARG A 81 -18.09 -0.12 -4.25
CA ARG A 81 -17.49 -0.52 -2.97
C ARG A 81 -16.56 0.57 -2.45
N GLY A 82 -16.34 0.53 -1.12
CA GLY A 82 -15.48 1.50 -0.45
C GLY A 82 -16.23 2.75 0.01
N MET A 83 -15.59 3.50 0.91
CA MET A 83 -16.15 4.70 1.51
C MET A 83 -15.95 5.98 0.66
N LEU A 84 -15.03 5.93 -0.29
CA LEU A 84 -14.64 7.06 -1.13
C LEU A 84 -15.58 7.21 -2.34
N TYR A 85 -15.67 8.43 -2.89
CA TYR A 85 -16.43 8.69 -4.12
C TYR A 85 -15.74 8.08 -5.34
N GLY A 86 -14.41 8.16 -5.37
CA GLY A 86 -13.63 7.59 -6.46
C GLY A 86 -13.48 6.06 -6.38
N PRO A 87 -13.05 5.42 -7.49
CA PRO A 87 -12.93 3.97 -7.60
C PRO A 87 -11.64 3.47 -6.94
N TYR A 88 -11.49 3.69 -5.64
CA TYR A 88 -10.32 3.23 -4.89
C TYR A 88 -10.67 2.75 -3.49
N CYS A 89 -9.99 1.67 -3.07
CA CYS A 89 -10.05 1.13 -1.71
C CYS A 89 -8.69 1.37 -1.02
N PRO A 90 -8.59 2.36 -0.10
CA PRO A 90 -7.33 2.77 0.54
C PRO A 90 -6.60 1.65 1.27
N ILE A 91 -7.32 0.69 1.84
CA ILE A 91 -6.73 -0.43 2.58
C ILE A 91 -5.75 -1.23 1.70
N TYR A 92 -6.08 -1.43 0.41
CA TYR A 92 -5.18 -2.08 -0.55
C TYR A 92 -3.99 -1.19 -0.93
N GLY A 93 -4.20 0.11 -1.00
CA GLY A 93 -3.13 1.09 -1.24
C GLY A 93 -2.09 1.09 -0.12
N PHE A 94 -2.54 1.18 1.13
CA PHE A 94 -1.65 1.06 2.29
C PHE A 94 -1.02 -0.32 2.39
N GLY A 95 -1.78 -1.39 2.11
CA GLY A 95 -1.25 -2.74 2.01
C GLY A 95 -0.11 -2.84 0.98
N GLY A 96 -0.28 -2.24 -0.19
CA GLY A 96 0.74 -2.17 -1.23
C GLY A 96 2.01 -1.45 -0.77
N ILE A 97 1.88 -0.32 -0.07
CA ILE A 97 3.03 0.39 0.53
C ILE A 97 3.71 -0.49 1.59
N ILE A 98 2.96 -1.10 2.50
CA ILE A 98 3.51 -1.97 3.54
C ILE A 98 4.31 -3.10 2.92
N LEU A 99 3.77 -3.78 1.92
CA LEU A 99 4.47 -4.86 1.21
C LEU A 99 5.69 -4.34 0.43
N TYR A 100 5.59 -3.16 -0.19
CA TYR A 100 6.71 -2.52 -0.85
C TYR A 100 7.87 -2.29 0.11
N LEU A 101 7.61 -1.72 1.28
CA LEU A 101 8.63 -1.46 2.30
C LEU A 101 9.23 -2.74 2.89
N LEU A 102 8.40 -3.76 3.15
CA LEU A 102 8.83 -5.02 3.72
C LEU A 102 9.68 -5.85 2.75
N PHE A 103 9.28 -5.88 1.48
CA PHE A 103 9.89 -6.76 0.49
C PHE A 103 10.76 -6.02 -0.53
N TYR A 104 11.12 -4.77 -0.25
CA TYR A 104 11.92 -3.93 -1.13
C TYR A 104 13.19 -4.59 -1.65
N ASN A 105 13.95 -5.25 -0.75
CA ASN A 105 15.20 -5.93 -1.05
C ASN A 105 15.05 -7.44 -1.27
N LEU A 106 13.81 -7.96 -1.27
CA LEU A 106 13.60 -9.40 -1.42
C LEU A 106 13.95 -9.84 -2.85
N LYS A 107 14.82 -10.84 -2.96
CA LYS A 107 15.06 -11.53 -4.23
C LYS A 107 13.80 -12.29 -4.64
N ARG A 108 13.37 -12.13 -5.89
CA ARG A 108 12.18 -12.81 -6.44
C ARG A 108 12.50 -14.24 -6.89
N ASP A 109 13.01 -15.04 -5.97
CA ASP A 109 13.27 -16.46 -6.16
C ASP A 109 12.10 -17.27 -5.58
N LYS A 110 11.69 -18.34 -6.25
CA LYS A 110 10.57 -19.21 -5.82
C LYS A 110 10.69 -19.73 -4.39
N LYS A 111 11.91 -19.89 -3.88
CA LYS A 111 12.15 -20.31 -2.49
C LYS A 111 11.62 -19.31 -1.44
N TYR A 112 11.41 -18.03 -1.81
CA TYR A 112 10.87 -17.02 -0.92
C TYR A 112 9.34 -16.90 -0.98
N ILE A 113 8.65 -17.70 -1.81
CA ILE A 113 7.18 -17.69 -1.90
C ILE A 113 6.52 -17.99 -0.54
N PRO A 114 6.91 -19.05 0.21
CA PRO A 114 6.31 -19.30 1.52
C PRO A 114 6.55 -18.15 2.51
N TYR A 115 7.76 -17.57 2.51
CA TYR A 115 8.08 -16.43 3.35
C TYR A 115 7.19 -15.21 3.03
N ALA A 116 7.03 -14.88 1.74
CA ALA A 116 6.16 -13.79 1.33
C ALA A 116 4.70 -14.05 1.71
N PHE A 117 4.23 -15.29 1.53
CA PHE A 117 2.86 -15.69 1.86
C PHE A 117 2.57 -15.51 3.36
N PHE A 118 3.35 -16.13 4.23
CA PHE A 118 3.12 -16.05 5.67
C PHE A 118 3.30 -14.63 6.21
N THR A 119 4.32 -13.92 5.75
CA THR A 119 4.54 -12.53 6.17
C THR A 119 3.40 -11.62 5.73
N ALA A 120 2.94 -11.74 4.47
CA ALA A 120 1.81 -10.96 3.98
C ALA A 120 0.51 -11.31 4.71
N SER A 121 0.23 -12.59 4.95
CA SER A 121 -0.95 -13.04 5.72
C SER A 121 -1.01 -12.37 7.09
N ILE A 122 0.09 -12.44 7.84
CA ILE A 122 0.14 -11.90 9.21
C ILE A 122 0.09 -10.37 9.19
N VAL A 123 0.92 -9.72 8.38
CA VAL A 123 1.06 -8.26 8.42
C VAL A 123 -0.18 -7.56 7.86
N LEU A 124 -0.70 -8.01 6.71
CA LEU A 124 -1.90 -7.39 6.14
C LEU A 124 -3.17 -7.76 6.93
N GLY A 125 -3.27 -8.96 7.46
CA GLY A 125 -4.37 -9.33 8.34
C GLY A 125 -4.36 -8.55 9.65
N ALA A 126 -3.19 -8.35 10.26
CA ALA A 126 -3.07 -7.47 11.43
C ALA A 126 -3.41 -6.01 11.07
N PHE A 127 -3.00 -5.54 9.90
CA PHE A 127 -3.34 -4.20 9.41
C PHE A 127 -4.86 -4.05 9.22
N GLU A 128 -5.51 -5.01 8.57
CA GLU A 128 -6.97 -5.05 8.41
C GLU A 128 -7.69 -5.02 9.78
N LEU A 129 -7.27 -5.88 10.70
CA LEU A 129 -7.82 -5.94 12.06
C LEU A 129 -7.67 -4.59 12.78
N ILE A 130 -6.49 -3.99 12.75
CA ILE A 130 -6.21 -2.69 13.38
C ILE A 130 -7.09 -1.59 12.76
N CYS A 131 -7.22 -1.55 11.43
CA CYS A 131 -8.11 -0.61 10.76
C CYS A 131 -9.56 -0.78 11.20
N GLY A 132 -10.08 -2.01 11.25
CA GLY A 132 -11.44 -2.29 11.71
C GLY A 132 -11.68 -1.82 13.14
N LEU A 133 -10.73 -2.09 14.04
CA LEU A 133 -10.81 -1.62 15.44
C LEU A 133 -10.75 -0.09 15.54
N ILE A 134 -9.89 0.57 14.78
CA ILE A 134 -9.79 2.04 14.77
C ILE A 134 -11.11 2.64 14.26
N PHE A 135 -11.65 2.16 13.14
CA PHE A 135 -12.91 2.66 12.63
C PHE A 135 -14.05 2.48 13.63
N LYS A 136 -14.14 1.34 14.29
CA LYS A 136 -15.16 1.07 15.31
C LYS A 136 -15.01 1.96 16.55
N TYR A 137 -13.83 1.95 17.19
CA TYR A 137 -13.67 2.55 18.53
C TYR A 137 -13.33 4.04 18.48
N VAL A 138 -12.72 4.56 17.40
CA VAL A 138 -12.39 5.98 17.27
C VAL A 138 -13.48 6.75 16.53
N PHE A 139 -14.03 6.17 15.46
CA PHE A 139 -15.03 6.86 14.61
C PHE A 139 -16.46 6.35 14.84
N GLY A 140 -16.68 5.27 15.60
CA GLY A 140 -17.99 4.67 15.80
C GLY A 140 -18.57 3.98 14.54
N ILE A 141 -17.74 3.68 13.56
CA ILE A 141 -18.12 3.22 12.22
C ILE A 141 -17.71 1.76 12.04
N GLU A 142 -18.64 0.87 11.72
CA GLU A 142 -18.33 -0.50 11.30
C GLU A 142 -18.24 -0.56 9.77
N MET A 143 -17.00 -0.49 9.23
CA MET A 143 -16.75 -0.60 7.78
C MET A 143 -16.97 -2.02 7.25
N TRP A 144 -16.71 -3.03 8.10
CA TRP A 144 -16.97 -4.46 7.86
C TRP A 144 -17.12 -5.16 9.21
N ASN A 145 -17.82 -6.28 9.19
CA ASN A 145 -18.02 -7.12 10.38
C ASN A 145 -18.08 -8.59 9.95
N TYR A 146 -17.20 -9.41 10.52
CA TYR A 146 -17.12 -10.84 10.27
C TYR A 146 -17.68 -11.67 11.43
N SER A 147 -18.53 -11.10 12.30
CA SER A 147 -19.22 -11.85 13.34
C SER A 147 -20.00 -13.01 12.72
N GLY A 148 -19.92 -14.17 13.34
CA GLY A 148 -20.56 -15.38 12.85
C GLY A 148 -19.85 -16.06 11.65
N LYS A 149 -18.77 -15.49 11.12
CA LYS A 149 -17.96 -16.15 10.08
C LYS A 149 -16.97 -17.13 10.71
N PHE A 150 -16.62 -18.16 9.96
CA PHE A 150 -15.71 -19.23 10.38
C PHE A 150 -14.34 -18.67 10.76
N LEU A 151 -13.86 -19.05 11.95
CA LEU A 151 -12.58 -18.62 12.52
C LEU A 151 -12.38 -17.08 12.46
N ASN A 152 -13.42 -16.33 12.85
CA ASN A 152 -13.28 -14.86 12.96
C ASN A 152 -12.37 -14.49 14.14
N ILE A 153 -11.66 -13.39 13.98
CA ILE A 153 -10.76 -12.81 14.96
C ILE A 153 -11.26 -11.39 15.27
N LEU A 154 -11.75 -11.19 16.50
CA LEU A 154 -12.29 -9.91 16.98
C LEU A 154 -13.34 -9.26 16.06
N ASN A 155 -14.02 -10.04 15.24
CA ASN A 155 -15.02 -9.65 14.24
C ASN A 155 -14.49 -8.79 13.08
N TYR A 156 -13.20 -8.52 12.97
CA TYR A 156 -12.63 -7.63 11.95
C TYR A 156 -11.65 -8.28 10.99
N THR A 157 -11.30 -9.54 11.22
CA THR A 157 -10.64 -10.41 10.24
C THR A 157 -11.00 -11.87 10.48
N THR A 158 -10.63 -12.77 9.58
CA THR A 158 -10.85 -14.22 9.70
C THR A 158 -9.64 -14.96 9.16
N VAL A 159 -9.45 -16.24 9.57
CA VAL A 159 -8.38 -17.07 9.02
C VAL A 159 -8.47 -17.23 7.49
N PRO A 160 -9.65 -17.46 6.88
CA PRO A 160 -9.76 -17.44 5.41
C PRO A 160 -9.30 -16.11 4.76
N ILE A 161 -9.57 -14.98 5.38
CA ILE A 161 -9.13 -13.67 4.89
C ILE A 161 -7.61 -13.50 5.04
N LEU A 162 -7.01 -13.99 6.14
CA LEU A 162 -5.56 -14.03 6.28
C LEU A 162 -4.89 -14.82 5.13
N ILE A 163 -5.48 -15.95 4.76
CA ILE A 163 -5.01 -16.73 3.61
C ILE A 163 -5.15 -15.91 2.31
N GLY A 164 -6.27 -15.23 2.13
CA GLY A 164 -6.50 -14.32 1.01
C GLY A 164 -5.43 -13.21 0.93
N TRP A 165 -5.12 -12.57 2.05
CA TRP A 165 -4.03 -11.58 2.13
C TRP A 165 -2.67 -12.19 1.80
N GLY A 166 -2.40 -13.43 2.22
CA GLY A 166 -1.18 -14.16 1.87
C GLY A 166 -1.05 -14.39 0.37
N ILE A 167 -2.13 -14.83 -0.28
CA ILE A 167 -2.18 -15.05 -1.73
C ILE A 167 -1.97 -13.71 -2.47
N LEU A 168 -2.77 -12.69 -2.13
CA LEU A 168 -2.69 -11.37 -2.76
C LEU A 168 -1.32 -10.72 -2.56
N GLY A 169 -0.75 -10.83 -1.35
CA GLY A 169 0.57 -10.31 -1.05
C GLY A 169 1.68 -11.01 -1.82
N THR A 170 1.58 -12.34 -1.97
CA THR A 170 2.52 -13.10 -2.79
C THR A 170 2.42 -12.69 -4.26
N LEU A 171 1.21 -12.61 -4.80
CA LEU A 171 0.98 -12.13 -6.17
C LEU A 171 1.52 -10.71 -6.35
N TYR A 172 1.30 -9.83 -5.37
CA TYR A 172 1.85 -8.49 -5.39
C TYR A 172 3.37 -8.48 -5.48
N VAL A 173 4.06 -9.18 -4.58
CA VAL A 173 5.53 -9.18 -4.51
C VAL A 173 6.17 -9.73 -5.77
N PHE A 174 5.66 -10.84 -6.30
CA PHE A 174 6.31 -11.55 -7.40
C PHE A 174 5.87 -11.07 -8.79
N PHE A 175 4.64 -10.60 -8.94
CA PHE A 175 4.07 -10.26 -10.24
C PHE A 175 3.64 -8.79 -10.35
N ILE A 176 2.81 -8.29 -9.42
CA ILE A 176 2.20 -6.96 -9.55
C ILE A 176 3.25 -5.87 -9.37
N HIS A 177 4.01 -5.90 -8.28
CA HIS A 177 5.02 -4.88 -7.97
C HIS A 177 6.05 -4.65 -9.10
N PRO A 178 6.66 -5.67 -9.74
CA PRO A 178 7.55 -5.44 -10.88
C PRO A 178 6.87 -4.75 -12.06
N VAL A 179 5.60 -5.05 -12.31
CA VAL A 179 4.81 -4.42 -13.38
C VAL A 179 4.52 -2.96 -13.02
N LEU A 180 4.13 -2.68 -11.78
CA LEU A 180 3.90 -1.30 -11.30
C LEU A 180 5.16 -0.45 -11.44
N LEU A 181 6.33 -0.96 -11.04
CA LEU A 181 7.59 -0.23 -11.18
C LEU A 181 7.94 0.06 -12.65
N LYS A 182 7.62 -0.86 -13.58
CA LYS A 182 7.79 -0.61 -15.02
C LYS A 182 6.87 0.52 -15.50
N ILE A 183 5.59 0.49 -15.11
CA ILE A 183 4.60 1.52 -15.46
C ILE A 183 5.04 2.89 -14.92
N ILE A 184 5.44 2.95 -13.64
CA ILE A 184 5.92 4.18 -13.01
C ILE A 184 7.18 4.69 -13.73
N GLY A 185 8.08 3.80 -14.14
CA GLY A 185 9.32 4.13 -14.84
C GLY A 185 9.13 4.73 -16.24
N ILE A 186 7.96 4.57 -16.88
CA ILE A 186 7.63 5.19 -18.17
C ILE A 186 7.37 6.70 -18.01
N ILE A 187 6.96 7.13 -16.83
CA ILE A 187 6.60 8.54 -16.58
C ILE A 187 7.88 9.38 -16.44
N PRO A 188 8.08 10.44 -17.24
CA PRO A 188 9.24 11.33 -17.10
C PRO A 188 9.36 11.91 -15.70
N LYS A 189 10.56 11.89 -15.11
CA LYS A 189 10.79 12.25 -13.68
C LYS A 189 10.21 13.62 -13.29
N ASN A 190 10.41 14.66 -14.11
CA ASN A 190 9.91 16.00 -13.82
C ASN A 190 8.37 16.09 -13.84
N PHE A 191 7.71 15.32 -14.69
CA PHE A 191 6.26 15.21 -14.77
C PHE A 191 5.73 14.32 -13.65
N SER A 192 6.42 13.24 -13.34
CA SER A 192 6.05 12.27 -12.31
C SER A 192 5.88 12.93 -10.95
N LYS A 193 6.82 13.79 -10.53
CA LYS A 193 6.71 14.49 -9.24
C LYS A 193 5.47 15.38 -9.19
N ARG A 194 5.20 16.18 -10.20
CA ARG A 194 4.01 17.05 -10.27
C ARG A 194 2.71 16.24 -10.26
N LEU A 195 2.66 15.19 -11.07
CA LEU A 195 1.49 14.31 -11.17
C LEU A 195 1.19 13.61 -9.84
N SER A 196 2.22 13.14 -9.12
CA SER A 196 2.01 12.51 -7.81
C SER A 196 1.39 13.46 -6.78
N HIS A 197 1.79 14.75 -6.77
CA HIS A 197 1.17 15.74 -5.88
C HIS A 197 -0.31 16.00 -6.25
N ILE A 198 -0.61 16.07 -7.55
CA ILE A 198 -2.00 16.23 -8.02
C ILE A 198 -2.84 15.02 -7.60
N ILE A 199 -2.33 13.81 -7.80
CA ILE A 199 -3.01 12.57 -7.37
C ILE A 199 -3.26 12.57 -5.87
N LEU A 200 -2.26 12.93 -5.07
CA LEU A 200 -2.39 13.02 -3.62
C LEU A 200 -3.45 14.04 -3.21
N LEU A 201 -3.46 15.22 -3.85
CA LEU A 201 -4.44 16.27 -3.56
C LEU A 201 -5.86 15.83 -3.91
N VAL A 202 -6.06 15.19 -5.06
CA VAL A 202 -7.37 14.62 -5.47
C VAL A 202 -7.82 13.57 -4.46
N PHE A 203 -6.92 12.66 -4.06
CA PHE A 203 -7.24 11.62 -3.08
C PHE A 203 -7.60 12.21 -1.71
N LEU A 204 -6.83 13.18 -1.21
CA LEU A 204 -7.11 13.83 0.07
C LEU A 204 -8.43 14.62 0.03
N SER A 205 -8.73 15.29 -1.08
CA SER A 205 -10.01 15.99 -1.25
C SER A 205 -11.17 15.01 -1.21
N ASP A 206 -11.10 13.91 -1.97
CA ASP A 206 -12.14 12.87 -1.94
C ASP A 206 -12.29 12.26 -0.54
N PHE A 207 -11.18 11.99 0.14
CA PHE A 207 -11.20 11.46 1.51
C PHE A 207 -11.94 12.40 2.47
N VAL A 208 -11.64 13.71 2.43
CA VAL A 208 -12.29 14.72 3.26
C VAL A 208 -13.78 14.79 2.95
N PHE A 209 -14.18 14.90 1.66
CA PHE A 209 -15.57 14.94 1.26
C PHE A 209 -16.33 13.67 1.64
N SER A 210 -15.71 12.51 1.52
CA SER A 210 -16.31 11.23 1.88
C SER A 210 -16.55 11.11 3.39
N ILE A 211 -15.60 11.59 4.22
CA ILE A 211 -15.81 11.65 5.68
C ILE A 211 -16.97 12.57 6.02
N PHE A 212 -17.03 13.77 5.45
CA PHE A 212 -18.17 14.68 5.68
C PHE A 212 -19.50 14.02 5.30
N LYS A 213 -19.55 13.34 4.15
CA LYS A 213 -20.77 12.62 3.73
C LYS A 213 -21.20 11.57 4.74
N ILE A 214 -20.27 10.79 5.29
CA ILE A 214 -20.55 9.75 6.27
C ILE A 214 -21.05 10.36 7.60
N LEU A 215 -20.41 11.44 8.06
CA LEU A 215 -20.80 12.13 9.28
C LEU A 215 -22.19 12.78 9.17
N TYR A 216 -22.54 13.31 8.00
CA TYR A 216 -23.85 13.94 7.75
C TYR A 216 -24.97 12.93 7.49
N ASN A 217 -24.65 11.73 6.95
CA ASN A 217 -25.62 10.70 6.61
C ASN A 217 -25.10 9.30 7.00
N PRO A 218 -25.22 8.91 8.27
CA PRO A 218 -24.77 7.60 8.75
C PRO A 218 -25.43 6.42 8.02
N ASP A 219 -26.69 6.58 7.53
CA ASP A 219 -27.44 5.56 6.79
C ASP A 219 -26.79 5.17 5.46
N ILE A 220 -25.97 6.05 4.88
CA ILE A 220 -25.23 5.74 3.66
C ILE A 220 -24.20 4.63 3.91
N LEU A 221 -23.58 4.64 5.08
CA LEU A 221 -22.62 3.62 5.46
C LEU A 221 -23.27 2.24 5.57
N TYR A 222 -24.46 2.17 6.17
CA TYR A 222 -25.22 0.93 6.27
C TYR A 222 -25.51 0.33 4.88
N LYS A 223 -25.87 1.17 3.89
CA LYS A 223 -26.11 0.73 2.50
C LYS A 223 -24.83 0.30 1.77
N LEU A 224 -23.67 0.86 2.13
CA LEU A 224 -22.38 0.46 1.54
C LEU A 224 -21.87 -0.87 2.10
N VAL A 225 -22.17 -1.16 3.35
CA VAL A 225 -21.75 -2.38 4.05
C VAL A 225 -22.70 -3.55 3.78
N ASN A 226 -24.00 -3.27 3.63
CA ASN A 226 -25.07 -4.26 3.39
C ASN A 226 -25.77 -3.99 2.05
N PRO A 227 -25.13 -4.31 0.92
CA PRO A 227 -25.66 -4.04 -0.42
C PRO A 227 -26.86 -4.91 -0.81
#